data_e6377f468f13305aa527cadc04388581
#
_entry.id   e6377f468f13305aa527cadc04388581
#
_cell.length_a   1.000
_cell.length_b   1.000
_cell.length_c   1.000
_cell.angle_alpha   90.00
_cell.angle_beta   90.00
_cell.angle_gamma   90.00
#
_symmetry.space_group_name_H-M   'P 1'
#
loop_
_entity.id
_entity.type
_entity.pdbx_description
1 polymer ?
#
loop_
_entity_poly.entity_id
_entity_poly.type
_entity_poly.pdbx_seq_one_letter_code
_entity_poly.pdbx_strand_id
1 'polypeptide(L)'
;MQTPSPWLEEYPALSDEIVREPCDYVKGLPSKKTLSLLIDGLNIWYNAPSPQVDIIKSICEMLHRVSLVIDDMQDNSDLRRGEPAAHMVFGVPQTINSATYLLIKCFEEASRLSPSAITVITQGVSKIHIGQ
;
A
#
# COMPACT_ATOMS: atom_id res chain seq x y z
N MET A 1 -27.55 -14.90 18.23
CA MET A 1 -27.67 -13.85 17.22
C MET A 1 -27.30 -12.54 17.90
N GLN A 2 -26.08 -12.03 17.68
CA GLN A 2 -25.71 -10.71 18.19
C GLN A 2 -26.39 -9.67 17.32
N THR A 3 -27.20 -8.81 17.92
CA THR A 3 -27.74 -7.62 17.24
C THR A 3 -26.56 -6.74 16.82
N PRO A 4 -26.53 -6.25 15.57
CA PRO A 4 -25.51 -5.29 15.15
C PRO A 4 -25.50 -4.10 16.12
N SER A 5 -24.30 -3.64 16.48
CA SER A 5 -24.16 -2.46 17.34
C SER A 5 -24.86 -1.26 16.65
N PRO A 6 -25.78 -0.55 17.35
CA PRO A 6 -26.49 0.59 16.75
C PRO A 6 -25.57 1.71 16.25
N TRP A 7 -24.30 1.70 16.63
CA TRP A 7 -23.30 2.69 16.23
C TRP A 7 -22.72 2.46 14.82
N LEU A 8 -23.01 1.29 14.18
CA LEU A 8 -22.49 0.96 12.85
C LEU A 8 -23.46 1.29 11.71
N GLU A 9 -24.72 1.64 12.01
CA GLU A 9 -25.75 1.88 10.99
C GLU A 9 -25.93 3.35 10.59
N GLU A 10 -25.30 4.31 11.29
CA GLU A 10 -25.60 5.75 11.12
C GLU A 10 -24.53 6.57 10.37
N TYR A 11 -23.42 5.97 9.96
CA TYR A 11 -22.43 6.74 9.21
C TYR A 11 -22.57 6.47 7.70
N PRO A 12 -22.77 7.53 6.88
CA PRO A 12 -22.68 7.36 5.43
C PRO A 12 -21.33 6.76 5.09
N ALA A 13 -21.30 5.87 4.08
CA ALA A 13 -20.05 5.27 3.63
C ALA A 13 -19.02 6.38 3.38
N LEU A 14 -18.00 6.47 4.22
CA LEU A 14 -16.95 7.47 4.08
C LEU A 14 -16.20 7.18 2.79
N SER A 15 -16.11 8.17 1.90
CA SER A 15 -15.26 8.09 0.73
C SER A 15 -13.79 8.07 1.18
N ASP A 16 -13.01 7.13 0.65
CA ASP A 16 -11.58 7.03 0.90
C ASP A 16 -10.74 7.85 -0.09
N GLU A 17 -11.37 8.61 -0.98
CA GLU A 17 -10.68 9.39 -2.02
C GLU A 17 -9.66 10.36 -1.42
N ILE A 18 -10.07 11.20 -0.47
CA ILE A 18 -9.20 12.22 0.13
C ILE A 18 -8.01 11.59 0.86
N VAL A 19 -8.25 10.50 1.60
CA VAL A 19 -7.16 9.83 2.33
C VAL A 19 -6.19 9.13 1.39
N ARG A 20 -6.61 8.74 0.20
CA ARG A 20 -5.76 8.07 -0.81
C ARG A 20 -4.95 9.04 -1.65
N GLU A 21 -5.38 10.28 -1.80
CA GLU A 21 -4.78 11.25 -2.73
C GLU A 21 -3.24 11.32 -2.66
N PRO A 22 -2.56 11.45 -1.51
CA PRO A 22 -1.10 11.51 -1.48
C PRO A 22 -0.41 10.27 -2.05
N CYS A 23 -0.91 9.07 -1.74
CA CYS A 23 -0.37 7.83 -2.28
C CYS A 23 -0.73 7.62 -3.75
N ASP A 24 -1.92 8.03 -4.17
CA ASP A 24 -2.35 7.94 -5.57
C ASP A 24 -1.62 8.95 -6.46
N TYR A 25 -1.26 10.12 -5.93
CA TYR A 25 -0.34 11.05 -6.59
C TYR A 25 0.99 10.37 -6.95
N VAL A 26 1.62 9.67 -5.98
CA VAL A 26 2.88 8.94 -6.23
C VAL A 26 2.69 7.79 -7.23
N LYS A 27 1.53 7.14 -7.24
CA LYS A 27 1.18 6.13 -8.26
C LYS A 27 1.18 6.70 -9.67
N GLY A 28 0.76 7.94 -9.85
CA GLY A 28 0.72 8.64 -11.14
C GLY A 28 2.10 9.04 -11.68
N LEU A 29 3.15 9.06 -10.84
CA LEU A 29 4.48 9.44 -11.25
C LEU A 29 5.13 8.37 -12.16
N PRO A 30 6.07 8.78 -13.07
CA PRO A 30 6.74 7.87 -13.99
C PRO A 30 7.38 6.68 -13.26
N SER A 31 7.10 5.45 -13.72
CA SER A 31 7.62 4.21 -13.11
C SER A 31 7.93 3.17 -14.18
N LYS A 32 9.01 2.41 -13.97
CA LYS A 32 9.42 1.30 -14.88
C LYS A 32 8.62 0.01 -14.67
N LYS A 33 7.69 -0.06 -13.71
CA LYS A 33 6.89 -1.26 -13.37
C LYS A 33 7.72 -2.54 -13.16
N THR A 34 8.97 -2.39 -12.73
CA THR A 34 9.94 -3.50 -12.60
C THR A 34 9.44 -4.58 -11.62
N LEU A 35 8.71 -4.16 -10.57
CA LEU A 35 8.19 -5.08 -9.55
C LEU A 35 7.15 -6.05 -10.13
N SER A 36 6.23 -5.55 -10.94
CA SER A 36 5.23 -6.40 -11.62
C SER A 36 5.89 -7.42 -12.55
N LEU A 37 6.90 -6.98 -13.33
CA LEU A 37 7.67 -7.85 -14.22
C LEU A 37 8.45 -8.92 -13.45
N LEU A 38 9.02 -8.57 -12.30
CA LEU A 38 9.71 -9.53 -11.43
C LEU A 38 8.75 -10.62 -10.92
N ILE A 39 7.55 -10.23 -10.48
CA ILE A 39 6.53 -11.17 -10.00
C ILE A 39 6.10 -12.11 -11.15
N ASP A 40 5.89 -11.60 -12.35
CA ASP A 40 5.57 -12.43 -13.53
C ASP A 40 6.69 -13.42 -13.84
N GLY A 41 7.94 -12.95 -13.79
CA GLY A 41 9.11 -13.81 -14.00
C GLY A 41 9.20 -14.94 -12.97
N LEU A 42 9.00 -14.63 -11.69
CA LEU A 42 8.99 -15.64 -10.62
C LEU A 42 7.82 -16.63 -10.80
N ASN A 43 6.67 -16.17 -11.27
CA ASN A 43 5.51 -17.03 -11.45
C ASN A 43 5.68 -18.08 -12.53
N ILE A 44 6.67 -17.95 -13.40
CA ILE A 44 7.03 -19.02 -14.35
C ILE A 44 7.40 -20.32 -13.60
N TRP A 45 8.04 -20.21 -12.45
CA TRP A 45 8.43 -21.36 -11.61
C TRP A 45 7.33 -21.79 -10.63
N TYR A 46 6.64 -20.83 -10.03
CA TYR A 46 5.63 -21.11 -9.01
C TYR A 46 4.28 -21.52 -9.59
N ASN A 47 3.98 -21.08 -10.82
CA ASN A 47 2.73 -21.38 -11.53
C ASN A 47 1.47 -21.15 -10.69
N ALA A 48 1.46 -20.05 -9.91
CA ALA A 48 0.30 -19.66 -9.14
C ALA A 48 -0.84 -19.19 -10.07
N PRO A 49 -2.11 -19.43 -9.71
CA PRO A 49 -3.25 -18.97 -10.50
C PRO A 49 -3.29 -17.44 -10.65
N SER A 50 -3.69 -16.96 -11.83
CA SER A 50 -3.72 -15.52 -12.15
C SER A 50 -4.42 -14.65 -11.11
N PRO A 51 -5.59 -15.01 -10.54
CA PRO A 51 -6.24 -14.16 -9.53
C PRO A 51 -5.38 -13.94 -8.29
N GLN A 52 -4.63 -14.96 -7.83
CA GLN A 52 -3.71 -14.83 -6.70
C GLN A 52 -2.49 -13.97 -7.05
N VAL A 53 -1.96 -14.13 -8.26
CA VAL A 53 -0.83 -13.32 -8.76
C VAL A 53 -1.21 -11.83 -8.83
N ASP A 54 -2.42 -11.51 -9.29
CA ASP A 54 -2.91 -10.14 -9.37
C ASP A 54 -3.04 -9.50 -7.98
N ILE A 55 -3.54 -10.26 -6.99
CA ILE A 55 -3.59 -9.79 -5.60
C ILE A 55 -2.17 -9.56 -5.05
N ILE A 56 -1.23 -10.48 -5.28
CA ILE A 56 0.17 -10.33 -4.85
C ILE A 56 0.80 -9.09 -5.47
N LYS A 57 0.61 -8.85 -6.78
CA LYS A 57 1.10 -7.64 -7.45
C LYS A 57 0.52 -6.38 -6.82
N SER A 58 -0.79 -6.35 -6.57
CA SER A 58 -1.46 -5.23 -5.93
C SER A 58 -0.86 -4.92 -4.56
N ILE A 59 -0.67 -5.94 -3.71
CA ILE A 59 -0.06 -5.80 -2.38
C ILE A 59 1.36 -5.25 -2.49
N CYS A 60 2.19 -5.84 -3.35
CA CYS A 60 3.58 -5.43 -3.51
C CYS A 60 3.70 -3.99 -4.03
N GLU A 61 2.84 -3.58 -4.98
CA GLU A 61 2.79 -2.21 -5.48
C GLU A 61 2.34 -1.21 -4.41
N MET A 62 1.37 -1.57 -3.58
CA MET A 62 0.93 -0.74 -2.46
C MET A 62 2.04 -0.58 -1.41
N LEU A 63 2.67 -1.68 -1.00
CA LEU A 63 3.78 -1.66 -0.04
C LEU A 63 4.96 -0.84 -0.54
N HIS A 64 5.32 -1.00 -1.81
CA HIS A 64 6.38 -0.20 -2.42
C HIS A 64 6.03 1.29 -2.41
N ARG A 65 4.79 1.64 -2.72
CA ARG A 65 4.32 3.03 -2.69
C ARG A 65 4.36 3.62 -1.27
N VAL A 66 3.89 2.86 -0.27
CA VAL A 66 3.98 3.26 1.13
C VAL A 66 5.43 3.52 1.54
N SER A 67 6.35 2.61 1.16
CA SER A 67 7.77 2.78 1.50
C SER A 67 8.36 4.04 0.89
N LEU A 68 8.06 4.36 -0.38
CA LEU A 68 8.54 5.58 -1.03
C LEU A 68 8.02 6.85 -0.36
N VAL A 69 6.74 6.87 0.00
CA VAL A 69 6.11 8.03 0.64
C VAL A 69 6.69 8.28 2.04
N ILE A 70 6.90 7.23 2.81
CA ILE A 70 7.49 7.32 4.15
C ILE A 70 8.97 7.72 4.07
N ASP A 71 9.74 7.11 3.17
CA ASP A 71 11.14 7.39 2.91
C ASP A 71 11.36 8.88 2.59
N ASP A 72 10.56 9.46 1.70
CA ASP A 72 10.63 10.87 1.35
C ASP A 72 10.45 11.80 2.56
N MET A 73 9.54 11.44 3.47
CA MET A 73 9.34 12.22 4.70
C MET A 73 10.48 12.05 5.70
N GLN A 74 11.01 10.83 5.84
CA GLN A 74 12.10 10.52 6.77
C GLN A 74 13.41 11.17 6.33
N ASP A 75 13.67 11.19 5.02
CA ASP A 75 14.86 11.77 4.42
C ASP A 75 14.75 13.28 4.15
N ASN A 76 13.58 13.88 4.40
CA ASN A 76 13.27 15.26 4.02
C ASN A 76 13.53 15.51 2.52
N SER A 77 13.16 14.56 1.67
CA SER A 77 13.32 14.68 0.22
C SER A 77 12.27 15.59 -0.37
N ASP A 78 12.68 16.65 -1.07
CA ASP A 78 11.75 17.58 -1.71
C ASP A 78 11.14 17.02 -3.01
N LEU A 79 11.84 16.09 -3.67
CA LEU A 79 11.48 15.57 -4.98
C LEU A 79 11.40 14.05 -5.01
N ARG A 80 10.43 13.55 -5.78
CA ARG A 80 10.29 12.14 -6.14
C ARG A 80 10.15 12.00 -7.65
N ARG A 81 11.14 11.36 -8.32
CA ARG A 81 11.14 11.14 -9.77
C ARG A 81 11.04 12.44 -10.58
N GLY A 82 11.64 13.52 -10.10
CA GLY A 82 11.66 14.82 -10.75
C GLY A 82 10.46 15.71 -10.44
N GLU A 83 9.46 15.21 -9.75
CA GLU A 83 8.28 15.94 -9.29
C GLU A 83 8.33 16.18 -7.77
N PRO A 84 7.58 17.14 -7.21
CA PRO A 84 7.53 17.33 -5.77
C PRO A 84 7.13 16.06 -5.03
N ALA A 85 7.77 15.77 -3.90
CA ALA A 85 7.38 14.64 -3.05
C ALA A 85 5.96 14.84 -2.49
N ALA A 86 5.25 13.76 -2.16
CA ALA A 86 3.85 13.83 -1.73
C ALA A 86 3.65 14.76 -0.53
N HIS A 87 4.55 14.74 0.45
CA HIS A 87 4.43 15.60 1.64
C HIS A 87 4.67 17.09 1.35
N MET A 88 5.33 17.42 0.23
CA MET A 88 5.46 18.81 -0.24
C MET A 88 4.16 19.33 -0.86
N VAL A 89 3.36 18.44 -1.46
CA VAL A 89 2.08 18.78 -2.12
C VAL A 89 0.93 18.80 -1.10
N PHE A 90 0.82 17.75 -0.28
CA PHE A 90 -0.33 17.53 0.60
C PHE A 90 -0.07 17.85 2.07
N GLY A 91 1.18 18.13 2.44
CA GLY A 91 1.61 18.28 3.82
C GLY A 91 1.86 16.94 4.52
N VAL A 92 2.73 16.98 5.53
CA VAL A 92 3.14 15.78 6.28
C VAL A 92 1.97 15.07 6.97
N PRO A 93 1.02 15.77 7.67
CA PRO A 93 -0.07 15.08 8.36
C PRO A 93 -0.95 14.24 7.43
N GLN A 94 -1.36 14.79 6.29
CA GLN A 94 -2.21 14.07 5.33
C GLN A 94 -1.44 12.93 4.67
N THR A 95 -0.16 13.12 4.39
CA THR A 95 0.70 12.11 3.77
C THR A 95 0.94 10.93 4.72
N ILE A 96 1.17 11.16 6.01
CA ILE A 96 1.25 10.10 7.03
C ILE A 96 -0.05 9.29 7.08
N ASN A 97 -1.19 9.97 7.14
CA ASN A 97 -2.49 9.30 7.18
C ASN A 97 -2.73 8.44 5.95
N SER A 98 -2.38 8.96 4.77
CA SER A 98 -2.48 8.23 3.49
C SER A 98 -1.61 6.98 3.47
N ALA A 99 -0.35 7.08 3.88
CA ALA A 99 0.58 5.95 3.92
C ALA A 99 0.10 4.87 4.90
N THR A 100 -0.36 5.27 6.09
CA THR A 100 -0.91 4.36 7.10
C THR A 100 -2.17 3.67 6.59
N TYR A 101 -3.08 4.40 5.98
CA TYR A 101 -4.30 3.85 5.38
C TYR A 101 -3.97 2.80 4.30
N LEU A 102 -3.06 3.14 3.37
CA LEU A 102 -2.66 2.22 2.31
C LEU A 102 -1.97 0.96 2.85
N LEU A 103 -1.20 1.08 3.94
CA LEU A 103 -0.61 -0.07 4.62
C LEU A 103 -1.69 -1.01 5.17
N ILE A 104 -2.76 -0.47 5.78
CA ILE A 104 -3.89 -1.27 6.25
C ILE A 104 -4.56 -1.99 5.07
N LYS A 105 -4.74 -1.31 3.93
CA LYS A 105 -5.28 -1.93 2.71
C LYS A 105 -4.44 -3.10 2.20
N CYS A 106 -3.13 -3.07 2.37
CA CYS A 106 -2.28 -4.22 2.04
C CYS A 106 -2.65 -5.47 2.86
N PHE A 107 -2.94 -5.32 4.16
CA PHE A 107 -3.37 -6.44 5.01
C PHE A 107 -4.78 -6.92 4.68
N GLU A 108 -5.69 -6.02 4.31
CA GLU A 108 -7.02 -6.40 3.82
C GLU A 108 -6.92 -7.25 2.54
N GLU A 109 -6.11 -6.84 1.58
CA GLU A 109 -5.87 -7.63 0.36
C GLU A 109 -5.20 -8.97 0.66
N ALA A 110 -4.22 -9.00 1.58
CA ALA A 110 -3.56 -10.23 2.00
C ALA A 110 -4.52 -11.25 2.61
N SER A 111 -5.55 -10.79 3.31
CA SER A 111 -6.57 -11.67 3.90
C SER A 111 -7.37 -12.45 2.86
N ARG A 112 -7.41 -11.99 1.60
CA ARG A 112 -8.06 -12.67 0.48
C ARG A 112 -7.26 -13.86 -0.04
N LEU A 113 -5.97 -13.94 0.27
CA LEU A 113 -5.12 -15.06 -0.15
C LEU A 113 -5.19 -16.21 0.86
N SER A 114 -4.63 -16.02 2.03
CA SER A 114 -4.61 -17.02 3.10
C SER A 114 -4.14 -16.40 4.43
N PRO A 115 -4.40 -17.04 5.58
CA PRO A 115 -3.81 -16.64 6.86
C PRO A 115 -2.27 -16.62 6.84
N SER A 116 -1.65 -17.56 6.11
CA SER A 116 -0.20 -17.61 5.96
C SER A 116 0.35 -16.40 5.20
N ALA A 117 -0.38 -15.88 4.21
CA ALA A 117 0.02 -14.69 3.45
C ALA A 117 0.09 -13.46 4.38
N ILE A 118 -0.87 -13.30 5.29
CA ILE A 118 -0.84 -12.21 6.29
C ILE A 118 0.42 -12.31 7.14
N THR A 119 0.76 -13.52 7.62
CA THR A 119 1.97 -13.74 8.42
C THR A 119 3.24 -13.35 7.67
N VAL A 120 3.38 -13.77 6.41
CA VAL A 120 4.55 -13.45 5.57
C VAL A 120 4.66 -11.94 5.35
N ILE A 121 3.56 -11.27 5.03
CA ILE A 121 3.53 -9.82 4.80
C ILE A 121 3.88 -9.06 6.07
N THR A 122 3.28 -9.44 7.21
CA THR A 122 3.56 -8.82 8.52
C THR A 122 5.04 -8.92 8.87
N GLN A 123 5.65 -10.10 8.69
CA GLN A 123 7.08 -10.29 8.94
C GLN A 123 7.95 -9.46 7.98
N GLY A 124 7.59 -9.40 6.70
CA GLY A 124 8.28 -8.60 5.69
C GLY A 124 8.23 -7.11 6.02
N VAL A 125 7.04 -6.59 6.30
CA VAL A 125 6.84 -5.17 6.66
C VAL A 125 7.61 -4.82 7.94
N SER A 126 7.57 -5.68 8.96
CA SER A 126 8.34 -5.49 10.19
C SER A 126 9.85 -5.35 9.91
N LYS A 127 10.40 -6.22 9.06
CA LYS A 127 11.84 -6.16 8.69
C LYS A 127 12.19 -4.89 7.93
N ILE A 128 11.32 -4.43 7.03
CA ILE A 128 11.52 -3.16 6.31
C ILE A 128 11.62 -2.00 7.30
N HIS A 129 10.72 -1.92 8.28
CA HIS A 129 10.73 -0.84 9.28
C HIS A 129 11.94 -0.90 10.22
N ILE A 130 12.47 -2.08 10.53
CA ILE A 130 13.70 -2.22 11.31
C ILE A 130 14.93 -1.74 10.51
N GLY A 131 14.92 -1.97 9.18
CA GLY A 131 16.02 -1.58 8.30
C GLY A 131 16.02 -0.11 7.87
N GLN A 132 14.92 0.59 8.10
CA GLN A 132 14.77 2.02 7.81
C GLN A 132 15.50 2.87 8.86
#